data_e07e2e190488e844538cf35e761e820d
#
_entry.id   e07e2e190488e844538cf35e761e820d
#
_cell.length_a   1.000
_cell.length_b   1.000
_cell.length_c   1.000
_cell.angle_alpha   90.00
_cell.angle_beta   90.00
_cell.angle_gamma   90.00
#
_symmetry.space_group_name_H-M   'P 1'
#
loop_
_entity.id
_entity.type
_entity.pdbx_description
1 polymer ?
#
loop_
_entity_poly.entity_id
_entity_poly.type
_entity_poly.pdbx_seq_one_letter_code
_entity_poly.pdbx_strand_id
1 'polypeptide(L)'
;MGMTMTQKILAAHAGLDHVEAGQLIEAELDLVLGNDITSPVAIHEMDKMKADTVFHKEKIALVMDHFIPNKDIKSAEHCKCVREFACRHDITNYFDVGEMGIEHALLPEKGLTVAGDVIIGADSHTCTYGALGAFSTGVGSTDMAAGMATGKAWFKVPSAMKFNLTGKPAKW
;
A
#
# COMPACT_ATOMS: atom_id res chain seq x y z
N MET A 1 9.10 25.50 13.76
CA MET A 1 8.10 25.66 12.69
C MET A 1 7.06 24.56 12.85
N GLY A 2 5.78 24.76 12.51
CA GLY A 2 4.79 23.69 12.61
C GLY A 2 5.00 22.64 11.50
N MET A 3 4.80 21.36 11.80
CA MET A 3 4.82 20.27 10.82
C MET A 3 3.53 20.22 9.99
N THR A 4 3.62 19.84 8.73
CA THR A 4 2.47 19.45 7.90
C THR A 4 1.85 18.16 8.41
N MET A 5 0.64 17.83 7.95
CA MET A 5 -0.02 16.55 8.28
C MET A 5 0.88 15.34 7.90
N THR A 6 1.40 15.34 6.69
CA THR A 6 2.35 14.30 6.22
C THR A 6 3.58 14.19 7.12
N GLN A 7 4.19 15.30 7.50
CA GLN A 7 5.34 15.27 8.41
C GLN A 7 4.99 14.71 9.79
N LYS A 8 3.81 15.01 10.31
CA LYS A 8 3.34 14.46 11.60
C LYS A 8 3.16 12.94 11.54
N ILE A 9 2.54 12.45 10.46
CA ILE A 9 2.33 11.00 10.26
C ILE A 9 3.68 10.29 10.16
N LEU A 10 4.56 10.77 9.29
CA LEU A 10 5.87 10.18 9.09
C LEU A 10 6.76 10.25 10.33
N ALA A 11 6.73 11.35 11.07
CA ALA A 11 7.47 11.48 12.33
C ALA A 11 7.02 10.42 13.35
N ALA A 12 5.70 10.25 13.52
CA ALA A 12 5.14 9.27 14.45
C ALA A 12 5.57 7.83 14.09
N HIS A 13 5.54 7.48 12.79
CA HIS A 13 5.91 6.14 12.33
C HIS A 13 7.44 5.91 12.26
N ALA A 14 8.22 6.97 12.29
CA ALA A 14 9.68 6.91 12.42
C ALA A 14 10.17 6.97 13.88
N GLY A 15 9.26 7.11 14.86
CA GLY A 15 9.62 7.30 16.26
C GLY A 15 10.36 8.62 16.54
N LEU A 16 10.08 9.66 15.75
CA LEU A 16 10.73 10.97 15.83
C LEU A 16 9.73 12.05 16.27
N ASP A 17 10.19 12.99 17.08
CA ASP A 17 9.37 14.15 17.49
C ASP A 17 9.14 15.14 16.35
N HIS A 18 10.07 15.20 15.41
CA HIS A 18 10.04 16.15 14.30
C HIS A 18 10.77 15.60 13.07
N VAL A 19 10.25 15.93 11.88
CA VAL A 19 10.91 15.66 10.60
C VAL A 19 10.81 16.88 9.68
N GLU A 20 11.78 17.02 8.79
CA GLU A 20 11.84 18.12 7.82
C GLU A 20 11.80 17.60 6.38
N ALA A 21 11.29 18.44 5.46
CA ALA A 21 11.29 18.11 4.04
C ALA A 21 12.72 17.84 3.54
N GLY A 22 12.90 16.74 2.83
CA GLY A 22 14.19 16.27 2.33
C GLY A 22 14.95 15.33 3.27
N GLN A 23 14.53 15.21 4.53
CA GLN A 23 15.11 14.24 5.48
C GLN A 23 14.85 12.81 5.03
N LEU A 24 15.84 11.93 5.14
CA LEU A 24 15.67 10.48 4.97
C LEU A 24 15.31 9.86 6.31
N ILE A 25 14.24 9.08 6.32
CA ILE A 25 13.72 8.39 7.50
C ILE A 25 13.36 6.95 7.14
N GLU A 26 13.40 6.06 8.11
CA GLU A 26 12.73 4.76 8.07
C GLU A 26 11.43 4.88 8.87
N ALA A 27 10.32 4.40 8.32
CA ALA A 27 9.01 4.44 8.99
C ALA A 27 8.36 3.07 8.98
N GLU A 28 7.63 2.75 10.05
CA GLU A 28 6.79 1.57 10.16
C GLU A 28 5.58 1.69 9.24
N LEU A 29 5.13 0.56 8.70
CA LEU A 29 4.00 0.47 7.78
C LEU A 29 2.76 -0.05 8.51
N ASP A 30 1.61 0.57 8.23
CA ASP A 30 0.31 0.08 8.68
C ASP A 30 -0.32 -0.86 7.67
N LEU A 31 -0.09 -0.62 6.37
CA LEU A 31 -0.62 -1.47 5.32
C LEU A 31 0.32 -1.53 4.12
N VAL A 32 0.48 -2.74 3.58
CA VAL A 32 1.08 -2.99 2.26
C VAL A 32 0.00 -3.53 1.33
N LEU A 33 -0.29 -2.78 0.26
CA LEU A 33 -1.29 -3.14 -0.74
C LEU A 33 -0.64 -3.80 -1.95
N GLY A 34 -1.25 -4.86 -2.44
CA GLY A 34 -0.92 -5.46 -3.72
C GLY A 34 -2.13 -5.96 -4.48
N ASN A 35 -1.99 -6.06 -5.80
CA ASN A 35 -3.01 -6.59 -6.69
C ASN A 35 -2.45 -7.72 -7.56
N ASP A 36 -3.27 -8.27 -8.44
CA ASP A 36 -2.89 -9.39 -9.33
C ASP A 36 -1.91 -9.02 -10.44
N ILE A 37 -1.60 -7.74 -10.65
CA ILE A 37 -0.54 -7.30 -11.56
C ILE A 37 0.79 -7.19 -10.86
N THR A 38 0.82 -6.52 -9.72
CA THR A 38 2.05 -6.08 -9.04
C THR A 38 2.57 -7.06 -8.01
N SER A 39 1.65 -7.77 -7.33
CA SER A 39 2.02 -8.74 -6.29
C SER A 39 2.87 -9.91 -6.81
N PRO A 40 2.63 -10.51 -7.98
CA PRO A 40 3.49 -11.58 -8.48
C PRO A 40 4.95 -11.16 -8.63
N VAL A 41 5.19 -9.91 -9.05
CA VAL A 41 6.55 -9.37 -9.16
C VAL A 41 7.17 -9.18 -7.77
N ALA A 42 6.43 -8.63 -6.82
CA ALA A 42 6.90 -8.45 -5.45
C ALA A 42 7.17 -9.80 -4.75
N ILE A 43 6.31 -10.80 -4.96
CA ILE A 43 6.51 -12.18 -4.44
C ILE A 43 7.81 -12.77 -4.99
N HIS A 44 8.06 -12.62 -6.29
CA HIS A 44 9.32 -13.06 -6.90
C HIS A 44 10.55 -12.34 -6.33
N GLU A 45 10.44 -11.05 -6.02
CA GLU A 45 11.52 -10.32 -5.34
C GLU A 45 11.72 -10.81 -3.90
N MET A 46 10.64 -11.15 -3.16
CA MET A 46 10.76 -11.79 -1.85
C MET A 46 11.52 -13.13 -1.92
N ASP A 47 11.21 -13.96 -2.91
CA ASP A 47 11.91 -15.23 -3.14
C ASP A 47 13.40 -15.00 -3.41
N LYS A 48 13.77 -14.01 -4.21
CA LYS A 48 15.17 -13.62 -4.46
C LYS A 48 15.90 -13.15 -3.19
N MET A 49 15.19 -12.39 -2.35
CA MET A 49 15.71 -11.94 -1.06
C MET A 49 15.76 -13.05 -0.01
N LYS A 50 15.20 -14.23 -0.31
CA LYS A 50 15.03 -15.35 0.63
C LYS A 50 14.23 -14.93 1.88
N ALA A 51 13.23 -14.08 1.68
CA ALA A 51 12.32 -13.65 2.74
C ALA A 51 11.18 -14.66 2.85
N ASP A 52 11.32 -15.62 3.74
CA ASP A 52 10.38 -16.74 3.91
C ASP A 52 9.16 -16.38 4.77
N THR A 53 9.13 -15.17 5.34
CA THR A 53 8.05 -14.73 6.23
C THR A 53 7.60 -13.31 5.88
N VAL A 54 6.35 -13.00 6.22
CA VAL A 54 5.82 -11.65 6.17
C VAL A 54 5.84 -11.02 7.56
N PHE A 55 5.95 -9.70 7.63
CA PHE A 55 6.05 -8.99 8.91
C PHE A 55 4.75 -9.10 9.74
N HIS A 56 3.59 -9.02 9.08
CA HIS A 56 2.30 -9.12 9.75
C HIS A 56 1.18 -9.43 8.74
N LYS A 57 0.55 -10.58 8.86
CA LYS A 57 -0.46 -11.07 7.91
C LYS A 57 -1.73 -10.21 7.81
N GLU A 58 -2.05 -9.46 8.86
CA GLU A 58 -3.21 -8.56 8.89
C GLU A 58 -2.90 -7.17 8.32
N LYS A 59 -1.62 -6.84 8.15
CA LYS A 59 -1.15 -5.58 7.57
C LYS A 59 -0.75 -5.69 6.10
N ILE A 60 -1.16 -6.77 5.44
CA ILE A 60 -1.01 -6.96 4.01
C ILE A 60 -2.40 -7.16 3.42
N ALA A 61 -2.75 -6.38 2.40
CA ALA A 61 -3.98 -6.53 1.64
C ALA A 61 -3.66 -6.90 0.20
N LEU A 62 -4.24 -7.99 -0.29
CA LEU A 62 -4.08 -8.49 -1.65
C LEU A 62 -5.45 -8.54 -2.32
N VAL A 63 -5.63 -7.77 -3.40
CA VAL A 63 -6.91 -7.61 -4.08
C VAL A 63 -6.79 -8.07 -5.54
N MET A 64 -7.65 -9.00 -5.93
CA MET A 64 -7.68 -9.53 -7.28
C MET A 64 -8.69 -8.76 -8.13
N ASP A 65 -8.32 -7.61 -8.68
CA ASP A 65 -9.26 -6.69 -9.32
C ASP A 65 -8.91 -6.23 -10.75
N HIS A 66 -7.68 -6.49 -11.21
CA HIS A 66 -7.25 -6.06 -12.54
C HIS A 66 -7.41 -7.18 -13.59
N PHE A 67 -7.12 -8.42 -13.25
CA PHE A 67 -7.14 -9.54 -14.18
C PHE A 67 -8.35 -10.46 -14.02
N ILE A 68 -9.27 -10.15 -13.14
CA ILE A 68 -10.49 -10.91 -12.95
C ILE A 68 -11.69 -10.18 -13.59
N PRO A 69 -12.47 -10.86 -14.46
CA PRO A 69 -12.29 -12.23 -14.92
C PRO A 69 -11.06 -12.40 -15.82
N ASN A 70 -10.33 -13.51 -15.66
CA ASN A 70 -9.10 -13.72 -16.39
C ASN A 70 -9.34 -13.86 -17.89
N LYS A 71 -8.62 -13.09 -18.69
CA LYS A 71 -8.72 -13.06 -20.17
C LYS A 71 -7.89 -14.17 -20.84
N ASP A 72 -6.87 -14.68 -20.19
CA ASP A 72 -5.94 -15.68 -20.71
C ASP A 72 -5.27 -16.49 -19.57
N ILE A 73 -4.49 -17.51 -19.96
CA ILE A 73 -3.76 -18.37 -19.03
C ILE A 73 -2.76 -17.55 -18.19
N LYS A 74 -2.07 -16.59 -18.80
CA LYS A 74 -1.05 -15.80 -18.12
C LYS A 74 -1.65 -14.96 -16.98
N SER A 75 -2.78 -14.31 -17.21
CA SER A 75 -3.49 -13.58 -16.16
C SER A 75 -3.98 -14.52 -15.03
N ALA A 76 -4.44 -15.73 -15.39
CA ALA A 76 -4.83 -16.72 -14.40
C ALA A 76 -3.63 -17.25 -13.56
N GLU A 77 -2.46 -17.39 -14.17
CA GLU A 77 -1.22 -17.74 -13.46
C GLU A 77 -0.80 -16.65 -12.47
N HIS A 78 -0.96 -15.38 -12.81
CA HIS A 78 -0.73 -14.26 -11.89
C HIS A 78 -1.66 -14.36 -10.66
N CYS A 79 -2.95 -14.51 -10.88
CA CYS A 79 -3.92 -14.67 -9.78
C CYS A 79 -3.62 -15.92 -8.94
N LYS A 80 -3.22 -17.03 -9.57
CA LYS A 80 -2.80 -18.25 -8.88
C LYS A 80 -1.59 -18.00 -7.98
N CYS A 81 -0.56 -17.30 -8.48
CA CYS A 81 0.65 -16.97 -7.71
C CYS A 81 0.29 -16.19 -6.43
N VAL A 82 -0.56 -15.19 -6.54
CA VAL A 82 -0.99 -14.38 -5.38
C VAL A 82 -1.81 -15.22 -4.40
N ARG A 83 -2.72 -16.07 -4.89
CA ARG A 83 -3.51 -16.97 -4.06
C ARG A 83 -2.64 -17.95 -3.27
N GLU A 84 -1.66 -18.57 -3.93
CA GLU A 84 -0.73 -19.48 -3.28
C GLU A 84 0.13 -18.79 -2.23
N PHE A 85 0.54 -17.56 -2.49
CA PHE A 85 1.25 -16.73 -1.52
C PHE A 85 0.35 -16.38 -0.32
N ALA A 86 -0.87 -15.93 -0.56
CA ALA A 86 -1.83 -15.60 0.49
C ALA A 86 -2.12 -16.82 1.39
N CYS A 87 -2.31 -18.00 0.80
CA CYS A 87 -2.49 -19.24 1.55
C CYS A 87 -1.24 -19.64 2.34
N ARG A 88 -0.04 -19.51 1.75
CA ARG A 88 1.23 -19.87 2.40
C ARG A 88 1.50 -19.06 3.66
N HIS A 89 1.19 -17.75 3.60
CA HIS A 89 1.45 -16.80 4.67
C HIS A 89 0.22 -16.49 5.54
N ASP A 90 -0.91 -17.18 5.30
CA ASP A 90 -2.17 -16.99 6.03
C ASP A 90 -2.62 -15.51 6.02
N ILE A 91 -2.50 -14.84 4.84
CA ILE A 91 -2.86 -13.43 4.70
C ILE A 91 -4.35 -13.24 4.96
N THR A 92 -4.67 -12.44 5.97
CA THR A 92 -6.05 -12.22 6.43
C THR A 92 -6.87 -11.40 5.43
N ASN A 93 -6.25 -10.38 4.82
CA ASN A 93 -6.92 -9.45 3.90
C ASN A 93 -6.64 -9.86 2.44
N TYR A 94 -7.11 -11.03 2.06
CA TYR A 94 -7.04 -11.51 0.68
C TYR A 94 -8.45 -11.53 0.07
N PHE A 95 -8.63 -10.79 -1.02
CA PHE A 95 -9.92 -10.59 -1.68
C PHE A 95 -9.89 -11.14 -3.11
N ASP A 96 -10.46 -12.33 -3.29
CA ASP A 96 -10.58 -13.05 -4.57
C ASP A 96 -12.02 -12.97 -5.10
N VAL A 97 -12.31 -13.73 -6.13
CA VAL A 97 -13.64 -13.81 -6.75
C VAL A 97 -14.74 -14.03 -5.71
N GLY A 98 -15.73 -13.15 -5.74
CA GLY A 98 -16.86 -13.16 -4.81
C GLY A 98 -16.73 -12.19 -3.64
N GLU A 99 -15.50 -11.80 -3.27
CA GLU A 99 -15.23 -10.83 -2.20
C GLU A 99 -14.40 -9.64 -2.67
N MET A 100 -13.90 -9.69 -3.90
CA MET A 100 -13.11 -8.64 -4.50
C MET A 100 -13.96 -7.40 -4.86
N GLY A 101 -13.28 -6.29 -5.03
CA GLY A 101 -13.81 -5.04 -5.58
C GLY A 101 -12.65 -4.21 -6.09
N ILE A 102 -12.90 -3.03 -6.62
CA ILE A 102 -11.83 -2.08 -6.97
C ILE A 102 -11.05 -1.76 -5.68
N GLU A 103 -9.75 -2.08 -5.67
CA GLU A 103 -8.92 -2.04 -4.45
C GLU A 103 -9.00 -0.71 -3.71
N HIS A 104 -8.97 0.41 -4.44
CA HIS A 104 -9.00 1.75 -3.85
C HIS A 104 -10.39 2.18 -3.32
N ALA A 105 -11.44 1.45 -3.63
CA ALA A 105 -12.76 1.58 -3.01
C ALA A 105 -12.97 0.53 -1.91
N LEU A 106 -12.57 -0.71 -2.17
CA LEU A 106 -12.76 -1.85 -1.28
C LEU A 106 -12.07 -1.65 0.08
N LEU A 107 -10.78 -1.24 0.08
CA LEU A 107 -10.03 -1.13 1.33
C LEU A 107 -10.59 -0.07 2.28
N PRO A 108 -11.00 1.13 1.83
CA PRO A 108 -11.73 2.07 2.67
C PRO A 108 -13.08 1.53 3.18
N GLU A 109 -13.85 0.86 2.33
CA GLU A 109 -15.15 0.27 2.73
C GLU A 109 -14.99 -0.83 3.78
N LYS A 110 -13.90 -1.57 3.74
CA LYS A 110 -13.54 -2.58 4.74
C LYS A 110 -12.91 -2.00 6.00
N GLY A 111 -12.62 -0.69 6.03
CA GLY A 111 -11.97 -0.04 7.16
C GLY A 111 -10.49 -0.38 7.31
N LEU A 112 -9.85 -0.85 6.23
CA LEU A 112 -8.43 -1.24 6.22
C LEU A 112 -7.49 -0.07 5.97
N THR A 113 -8.03 1.10 5.64
CA THR A 113 -7.27 2.33 5.45
C THR A 113 -7.92 3.45 6.25
N VAL A 114 -7.18 4.04 7.17
CA VAL A 114 -7.68 5.09 8.05
C VAL A 114 -6.76 6.32 8.07
N ALA A 115 -7.27 7.41 8.64
CA ALA A 115 -6.47 8.63 8.79
C ALA A 115 -5.29 8.39 9.72
N GLY A 116 -4.12 8.83 9.31
CA GLY A 116 -2.89 8.70 10.08
C GLY A 116 -2.02 7.50 9.71
N ASP A 117 -2.52 6.55 8.89
CA ASP A 117 -1.76 5.39 8.43
C ASP A 117 -0.61 5.76 7.50
N VAL A 118 0.41 4.92 7.48
CA VAL A 118 1.46 4.86 6.45
C VAL A 118 1.24 3.63 5.59
N ILE A 119 0.86 3.87 4.33
CA ILE A 119 0.45 2.84 3.37
C ILE A 119 1.37 2.86 2.15
N ILE A 120 1.86 1.70 1.74
CA ILE A 120 2.54 1.54 0.46
C ILE A 120 1.85 0.49 -0.40
N GLY A 121 1.97 0.63 -1.70
CA GLY A 121 1.52 -0.36 -2.68
C GLY A 121 2.30 -0.20 -3.98
N ALA A 122 2.34 -1.25 -4.79
CA ALA A 122 3.02 -1.15 -6.09
C ALA A 122 2.07 -0.70 -7.22
N ASP A 123 0.91 -0.16 -6.85
CA ASP A 123 -0.02 0.50 -7.76
C ASP A 123 0.18 2.02 -7.79
N SER A 124 0.07 2.62 -8.97
CA SER A 124 0.28 4.06 -9.17
C SER A 124 -0.78 4.94 -8.50
N HIS A 125 -1.96 4.39 -8.19
CA HIS A 125 -3.07 5.09 -7.54
C HIS A 125 -3.10 4.89 -6.02
N THR A 126 -2.11 4.21 -5.43
CA THR A 126 -2.02 4.00 -3.98
C THR A 126 -2.10 5.33 -3.20
N CYS A 127 -1.66 6.44 -3.77
CA CYS A 127 -1.76 7.77 -3.16
C CYS A 127 -3.21 8.23 -2.87
N THR A 128 -4.23 7.57 -3.42
CA THR A 128 -5.66 7.88 -3.24
C THR A 128 -6.07 7.94 -1.77
N TYR A 129 -5.51 7.10 -0.91
CA TYR A 129 -5.84 7.09 0.53
C TYR A 129 -5.39 8.35 1.28
N GLY A 130 -4.55 9.18 0.65
CA GLY A 130 -4.27 10.53 1.15
C GLY A 130 -5.51 11.40 1.29
N ALA A 131 -6.56 11.18 0.47
CA ALA A 131 -7.85 11.84 0.59
C ALA A 131 -8.59 11.49 1.90
N LEU A 132 -8.26 10.36 2.51
CA LEU A 132 -8.78 9.92 3.82
C LEU A 132 -7.90 10.35 4.98
N GLY A 133 -6.77 11.03 4.71
CA GLY A 133 -5.85 11.51 5.74
C GLY A 133 -4.70 10.57 6.06
N ALA A 134 -4.45 9.54 5.25
CA ALA A 134 -3.25 8.70 5.35
C ALA A 134 -2.05 9.33 4.65
N PHE A 135 -0.84 8.93 5.01
CA PHE A 135 0.32 9.04 4.12
C PHE A 135 0.38 7.77 3.28
N SER A 136 0.02 7.89 2.02
CA SER A 136 -0.07 6.75 1.12
C SER A 136 0.65 7.04 -0.19
N THR A 137 1.45 6.08 -0.67
CA THR A 137 2.26 6.28 -1.87
C THR A 137 2.49 4.98 -2.64
N GLY A 138 2.57 5.11 -3.97
CA GLY A 138 3.04 4.05 -4.83
C GLY A 138 4.55 3.87 -4.72
N VAL A 139 5.00 2.62 -4.72
CA VAL A 139 6.40 2.21 -4.67
C VAL A 139 6.70 1.16 -5.75
N GLY A 140 7.97 0.86 -5.98
CA GLY A 140 8.36 -0.26 -6.84
C GLY A 140 8.05 -1.62 -6.21
N SER A 141 7.91 -2.66 -7.03
CA SER A 141 7.62 -4.01 -6.54
C SER A 141 8.72 -4.54 -5.60
N THR A 142 9.97 -4.12 -5.76
CA THR A 142 11.07 -4.46 -4.85
C THR A 142 10.88 -3.82 -3.47
N ASP A 143 10.48 -2.55 -3.43
CA ASP A 143 10.19 -1.85 -2.16
C ASP A 143 8.94 -2.43 -1.49
N MET A 144 7.91 -2.79 -2.29
CA MET A 144 6.75 -3.49 -1.79
C MET A 144 7.13 -4.84 -1.16
N ALA A 145 8.01 -5.62 -1.81
CA ALA A 145 8.50 -6.89 -1.30
C ALA A 145 9.25 -6.71 0.03
N ALA A 146 10.14 -5.71 0.10
CA ALA A 146 10.84 -5.35 1.34
C ALA A 146 9.86 -4.94 2.44
N GLY A 147 8.84 -4.14 2.11
CA GLY A 147 7.77 -3.75 3.03
C GLY A 147 6.97 -4.94 3.56
N MET A 148 6.59 -5.90 2.69
CA MET A 148 5.91 -7.13 3.12
C MET A 148 6.78 -7.98 4.04
N ALA A 149 8.09 -8.02 3.82
CA ALA A 149 9.01 -8.81 4.64
C ALA A 149 9.33 -8.15 5.98
N THR A 150 9.51 -6.83 6.02
CA THR A 150 10.08 -6.11 7.17
C THR A 150 9.08 -5.27 7.96
N GLY A 151 7.95 -4.89 7.35
CA GLY A 151 6.98 -3.95 7.91
C GLY A 151 7.47 -2.51 7.93
N LYS A 152 8.52 -2.21 7.19
CA LYS A 152 9.15 -0.90 7.16
C LYS A 152 9.47 -0.47 5.73
N ALA A 153 9.46 0.83 5.54
CA ALA A 153 9.99 1.44 4.34
C ALA A 153 10.70 2.74 4.70
N TRP A 154 11.62 3.15 3.85
CA TRP A 154 12.27 4.42 4.06
C TRP A 154 11.82 5.45 3.02
N PHE A 155 11.69 6.67 3.50
CA PHE A 155 11.15 7.77 2.73
C PHE A 155 12.07 8.98 2.81
N LYS A 156 12.15 9.69 1.71
CA LYS A 156 12.57 11.07 1.74
C LYS A 156 11.34 11.91 2.03
N VAL A 157 11.27 12.52 3.20
CA VAL A 157 10.13 13.35 3.62
C VAL A 157 9.80 14.38 2.54
N PRO A 158 8.58 14.35 1.96
CA PRO A 158 8.24 15.23 0.85
C PRO A 158 8.03 16.67 1.31
N SER A 159 8.34 17.62 0.42
CA SER A 159 7.85 19.00 0.55
C SER A 159 6.35 19.03 0.23
N ALA A 160 5.59 19.81 0.99
CA ALA A 160 4.15 19.94 0.80
C ALA A 160 3.81 21.08 -0.17
N MET A 161 2.83 20.85 -1.04
CA MET A 161 2.21 21.87 -1.87
C MET A 161 0.75 22.03 -1.43
N LYS A 162 0.33 23.25 -1.15
CA LYS A 162 -1.04 23.55 -0.72
C LYS A 162 -1.89 24.00 -1.90
N PHE A 163 -2.97 23.29 -2.16
CA PHE A 163 -4.00 23.72 -3.11
C PHE A 163 -5.22 24.22 -2.35
N ASN A 164 -5.66 25.46 -2.63
CA ASN A 164 -6.89 26.01 -2.09
C ASN A 164 -7.97 25.95 -3.16
N LEU A 165 -8.98 25.11 -2.97
CA LEU A 165 -10.15 25.05 -3.83
C LEU A 165 -11.13 26.13 -3.38
N THR A 166 -11.53 27.02 -4.30
CA THR A 166 -12.45 28.13 -4.03
C THR A 166 -13.69 28.02 -4.93
N GLY A 167 -14.80 28.62 -4.48
CA GLY A 167 -16.07 28.56 -5.21
C GLY A 167 -16.98 27.42 -4.76
N LYS A 168 -18.04 27.21 -5.52
CA LYS A 168 -18.97 26.08 -5.31
C LYS A 168 -18.73 25.02 -6.39
N PRO A 169 -18.61 23.74 -6.05
CA PRO A 169 -18.54 22.69 -7.07
C PRO A 169 -19.81 22.73 -7.93
N ALA A 170 -19.65 22.49 -9.23
CA ALA A 170 -20.80 22.27 -10.10
C ALA A 170 -21.54 21.00 -9.65
N LYS A 171 -22.84 20.98 -9.88
CA LYS A 171 -23.64 19.77 -9.64
C LYS A 171 -23.28 18.78 -10.74
N TRP A 172 -22.52 17.77 -10.43
CA TRP A 172 -21.90 16.73 -11.29
C TRP A 172 -20.73 17.21 -12.17
#